data_1039a0b4ffcfd62707d39348d3b834a5
#
_entry.id   1039a0b4ffcfd62707d39348d3b834a5
#
_cell.length_a   1.000
_cell.length_b   1.000
_cell.length_c   1.000
_cell.angle_alpha   90.00
_cell.angle_beta   90.00
_cell.angle_gamma   90.00
#
_symmetry.space_group_name_H-M   'P 1'
#
loop_
_entity.id
_entity.type
_entity.pdbx_description
1 polymer ?
#
loop_
_entity_poly.entity_id
_entity_poly.type
_entity_poly.pdbx_seq_one_letter_code
_entity_poly.pdbx_strand_id
1 'polypeptide(L)'
;MQAQLRAADKENARLSAMIEQLKKQNQKGCVDMIQRAVCLCDGKYIGIESIYTVINGKQINIPEKLEALRAKSRNGELFCPCGCGANLILIAGDKNLRAQHFRLKSGSGRYECTAETEGIISIYSRIVLKCWLDEKLASGDVETRVPICQLGDSKRRYEFSFLSRTRKIAVSYTANRANLSDEKFDILRANSNGIQLLYFTDAANTGTHGQYPEHLQKIQKRKGYCLLLDVNSPSYEQARLYAVFYAQDCDGLWQEVRFASGLLADFGITEGGQLLYKNVPLPVLLSEKKDAFSEQARREAARRQYEEQLKQLEHERRTRQALQKKQAMEKLVREKEAAALRARQKRQDELSAKDLSALLDRSQTEVIDSNGVQWLKCHYCGAVGNANTFFSRGHGAFINHGICRACWGRGHKYIR
;
A
#
# COMPACT_ATOMS: atom_id res chain seq x y z
N MET A 1 -22.56 -6.28 4.89
CA MET A 1 -21.33 -5.69 4.32
C MET A 1 -20.09 -6.55 4.59
N GLN A 2 -19.70 -6.86 5.85
CA GLN A 2 -18.51 -7.71 6.13
C GLN A 2 -18.58 -9.14 5.58
N ALA A 3 -19.75 -9.77 5.53
CA ALA A 3 -19.93 -11.10 4.94
C ALA A 3 -19.73 -11.12 3.42
N GLN A 4 -20.16 -10.06 2.73
CA GLN A 4 -19.96 -9.90 1.28
C GLN A 4 -18.51 -9.63 0.91
N LEU A 5 -17.77 -8.86 1.72
CA LEU A 5 -16.33 -8.66 1.56
C LEU A 5 -15.55 -9.97 1.72
N ARG A 6 -15.85 -10.76 2.75
CA ARG A 6 -15.21 -12.08 2.94
C ARG A 6 -15.52 -13.08 1.83
N ALA A 7 -16.70 -13.02 1.21
CA ALA A 7 -17.05 -13.84 0.06
C ALA A 7 -16.28 -13.43 -1.18
N ALA A 8 -16.12 -12.13 -1.44
CA ALA A 8 -15.33 -11.59 -2.54
C ALA A 8 -13.84 -11.93 -2.39
N ASP A 9 -13.28 -11.85 -1.19
CA ASP A 9 -11.88 -12.22 -0.92
C ASP A 9 -11.61 -13.71 -1.16
N LYS A 10 -12.56 -14.60 -0.77
CA LYS A 10 -12.47 -16.04 -1.07
C LYS A 10 -12.53 -16.34 -2.57
N GLU A 11 -13.39 -15.66 -3.30
CA GLU A 11 -13.51 -15.84 -4.76
C GLU A 11 -12.26 -15.32 -5.48
N ASN A 12 -11.71 -14.18 -5.08
CA ASN A 12 -10.46 -13.66 -5.61
C ASN A 12 -9.27 -14.59 -5.34
N ALA A 13 -9.19 -15.19 -4.16
CA ALA A 13 -8.16 -16.17 -3.82
C ALA A 13 -8.29 -17.44 -4.70
N ARG A 14 -9.53 -17.90 -4.95
CA ARG A 14 -9.82 -19.05 -5.82
C ARG A 14 -9.46 -18.77 -7.27
N LEU A 15 -9.82 -17.61 -7.80
CA LEU A 15 -9.47 -17.16 -9.15
C LEU A 15 -7.95 -17.03 -9.32
N SER A 16 -7.26 -16.48 -8.35
CA SER A 16 -5.80 -16.36 -8.36
C SER A 16 -5.12 -17.74 -8.38
N ALA A 17 -5.59 -18.69 -7.57
CA ALA A 17 -5.08 -20.06 -7.57
C ALA A 17 -5.34 -20.78 -8.91
N MET A 18 -6.51 -20.58 -9.51
CA MET A 18 -6.87 -21.15 -10.82
C MET A 18 -6.03 -20.55 -11.96
N ILE A 19 -5.77 -19.24 -11.94
CA ILE A 19 -4.88 -18.56 -12.90
C ILE A 19 -3.46 -19.11 -12.76
N GLU A 20 -2.98 -19.32 -11.54
CA GLU A 20 -1.65 -19.87 -11.30
C GLU A 20 -1.53 -21.32 -11.76
N GLN A 21 -2.57 -22.11 -11.59
CA GLN A 21 -2.65 -23.50 -12.08
C GLN A 21 -2.70 -23.56 -13.61
N LEU A 22 -3.45 -22.69 -14.26
CA LEU A 22 -3.49 -22.55 -15.73
C LEU A 22 -2.14 -22.07 -16.27
N LYS A 23 -1.47 -21.13 -15.58
CA LYS A 23 -0.09 -20.71 -15.94
C LYS A 23 0.89 -21.88 -15.86
N LYS A 24 0.82 -22.72 -14.83
CA LYS A 24 1.68 -23.92 -14.67
C LYS A 24 1.39 -24.98 -15.73
N GLN A 25 0.13 -25.19 -16.11
CA GLN A 25 -0.25 -26.13 -17.17
C GLN A 25 0.18 -25.64 -18.56
N ASN A 26 0.00 -24.35 -18.84
CA ASN A 26 0.49 -23.74 -20.09
C ASN A 26 2.02 -23.71 -20.19
N GLN A 27 2.72 -23.54 -19.07
CA GLN A 27 4.19 -23.56 -19.07
C GLN A 27 4.77 -24.91 -19.53
N LYS A 28 4.18 -26.02 -19.11
CA LYS A 28 4.68 -27.35 -19.45
C LYS A 28 4.47 -27.73 -20.93
N GLY A 29 3.37 -27.31 -21.54
CA GLY A 29 3.10 -27.52 -22.97
C GLY A 29 3.84 -26.53 -23.88
N CYS A 30 4.21 -25.36 -23.37
CA CYS A 30 4.86 -24.30 -24.15
C CYS A 30 6.35 -24.47 -24.33
N VAL A 31 7.06 -25.10 -23.40
CA VAL A 31 8.52 -25.35 -23.50
C VAL A 31 8.80 -26.29 -24.67
N ASP A 32 7.99 -27.34 -24.81
CA ASP A 32 8.06 -28.25 -25.95
C ASP A 32 7.78 -27.54 -27.29
N MET A 33 6.89 -26.55 -27.30
CA MET A 33 6.57 -25.78 -28.50
C MET A 33 7.69 -24.85 -28.96
N ILE A 34 8.49 -24.26 -28.06
CA ILE A 34 9.57 -23.36 -28.47
C ILE A 34 10.78 -24.08 -28.97
N GLN A 35 11.20 -25.17 -28.32
CA GLN A 35 12.23 -26.04 -28.90
C GLN A 35 11.84 -26.53 -30.30
N ARG A 36 10.52 -26.66 -30.54
CA ARG A 36 9.98 -27.04 -31.86
C ARG A 36 9.90 -25.88 -32.84
N ALA A 37 9.78 -24.65 -32.33
CA ALA A 37 9.54 -23.48 -33.16
C ALA A 37 10.80 -22.66 -33.48
N VAL A 38 11.84 -22.71 -32.66
CA VAL A 38 13.03 -21.86 -32.77
C VAL A 38 14.31 -22.66 -32.55
N CYS A 39 15.34 -22.36 -33.34
CA CYS A 39 16.71 -22.85 -33.09
C CYS A 39 17.69 -21.70 -33.05
N LEU A 40 18.88 -21.96 -32.46
CA LEU A 40 20.01 -21.06 -32.48
C LEU A 40 21.00 -21.58 -33.55
N CYS A 41 21.39 -20.70 -34.48
CA CYS A 41 22.36 -21.02 -35.53
C CYS A 41 23.22 -19.79 -35.80
N ASP A 42 24.55 -19.95 -35.82
CA ASP A 42 25.50 -18.84 -35.98
C ASP A 42 25.22 -17.64 -35.07
N GLY A 43 24.86 -17.91 -33.81
CA GLY A 43 24.49 -16.90 -32.84
C GLY A 43 23.16 -16.18 -33.09
N LYS A 44 22.38 -16.60 -34.11
CA LYS A 44 21.07 -16.02 -34.44
C LYS A 44 19.94 -17.00 -34.15
N TYR A 45 18.82 -16.49 -33.68
CA TYR A 45 17.60 -17.26 -33.53
C TYR A 45 16.87 -17.36 -34.85
N ILE A 46 16.56 -18.59 -35.26
CA ILE A 46 15.85 -18.90 -36.51
C ILE A 46 14.52 -19.56 -36.13
N GLY A 47 13.40 -18.93 -36.44
CA GLY A 47 12.09 -19.49 -36.28
C GLY A 47 11.73 -20.45 -37.40
N ILE A 48 10.93 -21.48 -37.08
CA ILE A 48 10.44 -22.45 -38.04
C ILE A 48 9.57 -21.79 -39.16
N GLU A 49 8.89 -20.67 -38.79
CA GLU A 49 8.09 -19.87 -39.73
C GLU A 49 8.93 -19.23 -40.84
N SER A 50 10.22 -19.15 -40.69
CA SER A 50 11.12 -18.57 -41.69
C SER A 50 11.20 -19.39 -42.99
N ILE A 51 10.85 -20.69 -42.93
CA ILE A 51 10.97 -21.62 -44.09
C ILE A 51 9.68 -21.81 -44.86
N TYR A 52 8.58 -21.18 -44.46
CA TYR A 52 7.31 -21.26 -45.16
C TYR A 52 6.59 -19.90 -45.15
N THR A 53 5.61 -19.78 -46.02
CA THR A 53 4.62 -18.70 -46.01
C THR A 53 3.21 -19.29 -45.86
N VAL A 54 2.27 -18.51 -45.38
CA VAL A 54 0.87 -18.93 -45.25
C VAL A 54 0.03 -18.25 -46.34
N ILE A 55 -0.51 -19.04 -47.26
CA ILE A 55 -1.41 -18.57 -48.32
C ILE A 55 -2.74 -19.30 -48.15
N ASN A 56 -3.84 -18.56 -48.00
CA ASN A 56 -5.19 -19.11 -47.80
C ASN A 56 -5.26 -20.16 -46.67
N GLY A 57 -4.55 -19.93 -45.56
CA GLY A 57 -4.51 -20.83 -44.40
C GLY A 57 -3.64 -22.09 -44.59
N LYS A 58 -2.99 -22.27 -45.77
CA LYS A 58 -2.07 -23.37 -46.03
C LYS A 58 -0.63 -22.91 -45.94
N GLN A 59 0.20 -23.71 -45.24
CA GLN A 59 1.66 -23.48 -45.19
C GLN A 59 2.29 -23.96 -46.49
N ILE A 60 2.96 -23.05 -47.18
CA ILE A 60 3.71 -23.33 -48.40
C ILE A 60 5.17 -23.11 -48.12
N ASN A 61 5.98 -24.15 -48.32
CA ASN A 61 7.42 -24.07 -48.08
C ASN A 61 8.09 -23.10 -49.07
N ILE A 62 9.07 -22.38 -48.57
CA ILE A 62 10.03 -21.59 -49.40
C ILE A 62 11.23 -22.53 -49.68
N PRO A 63 11.35 -23.08 -50.88
CA PRO A 63 12.29 -24.19 -51.14
C PRO A 63 13.73 -23.87 -50.79
N GLU A 64 14.20 -22.68 -51.17
CA GLU A 64 15.59 -22.23 -50.90
C GLU A 64 15.89 -22.14 -49.42
N LYS A 65 14.98 -21.56 -48.62
CA LYS A 65 15.16 -21.43 -47.17
C LYS A 65 15.05 -22.76 -46.47
N LEU A 66 14.14 -23.61 -46.91
CA LEU A 66 14.00 -24.97 -46.36
C LEU A 66 15.27 -25.81 -46.61
N GLU A 67 15.82 -25.79 -47.82
CA GLU A 67 17.03 -26.55 -48.14
C GLU A 67 18.25 -25.98 -47.39
N ALA A 68 18.39 -24.67 -47.31
CA ALA A 68 19.46 -24.05 -46.51
C ALA A 68 19.40 -24.48 -45.03
N LEU A 69 18.19 -24.52 -44.45
CA LEU A 69 18.04 -24.94 -43.06
C LEU A 69 18.20 -26.46 -42.87
N ARG A 70 17.83 -27.26 -43.86
CA ARG A 70 18.12 -28.71 -43.93
C ARG A 70 19.62 -29.00 -43.97
N ALA A 71 20.37 -28.24 -44.77
CA ALA A 71 21.82 -28.36 -44.84
C ALA A 71 22.45 -28.08 -43.46
N LYS A 72 22.08 -26.99 -42.83
CA LYS A 72 22.52 -26.64 -41.49
C LYS A 72 22.13 -27.71 -40.46
N SER A 73 20.94 -28.28 -40.55
CA SER A 73 20.52 -29.40 -39.69
C SER A 73 21.39 -30.66 -39.88
N ARG A 74 21.73 -31.00 -41.14
CA ARG A 74 22.64 -32.16 -41.44
C ARG A 74 24.04 -31.93 -40.88
N ASN A 75 24.53 -30.70 -41.00
CA ASN A 75 25.86 -30.32 -40.49
C ASN A 75 25.93 -30.21 -38.98
N GLY A 76 24.80 -30.30 -38.25
CA GLY A 76 24.79 -30.17 -36.81
C GLY A 76 24.97 -28.72 -36.31
N GLU A 77 24.64 -27.75 -37.14
CA GLU A 77 24.77 -26.30 -36.87
C GLU A 77 23.56 -25.71 -36.15
N LEU A 78 22.50 -26.52 -35.94
CA LEU A 78 21.30 -26.08 -35.24
C LEU A 78 21.38 -26.46 -33.78
N PHE A 79 21.23 -25.48 -32.90
CA PHE A 79 21.35 -25.66 -31.46
C PHE A 79 20.06 -25.27 -30.72
N CYS A 80 19.93 -25.80 -29.53
CA CYS A 80 18.82 -25.46 -28.64
C CYS A 80 18.77 -23.94 -28.35
N PRO A 81 17.60 -23.30 -28.45
CA PRO A 81 17.48 -21.87 -28.23
C PRO A 81 17.82 -21.44 -26.79
N CYS A 82 17.80 -22.36 -25.82
CA CYS A 82 18.29 -22.06 -24.48
C CYS A 82 19.81 -21.85 -24.38
N GLY A 83 20.55 -22.15 -25.49
CA GLY A 83 22.02 -22.00 -25.53
C GLY A 83 22.75 -23.08 -24.74
N CYS A 84 22.14 -24.20 -24.38
CA CYS A 84 22.81 -25.32 -23.69
C CYS A 84 23.80 -26.07 -24.56
N GLY A 85 23.89 -25.74 -25.85
CA GLY A 85 24.76 -26.42 -26.82
C GLY A 85 24.19 -27.74 -27.35
N ALA A 86 23.01 -28.17 -26.93
CA ALA A 86 22.38 -29.36 -27.46
C ALA A 86 21.98 -29.16 -28.93
N ASN A 87 22.33 -30.13 -29.81
CA ASN A 87 22.00 -30.06 -31.24
C ASN A 87 20.51 -30.32 -31.46
N LEU A 88 19.95 -29.58 -32.40
CA LEU A 88 18.62 -29.80 -32.94
C LEU A 88 18.67 -30.38 -34.36
N ILE A 89 17.62 -31.11 -34.74
CA ILE A 89 17.37 -31.52 -36.08
C ILE A 89 16.06 -30.89 -36.56
N LEU A 90 16.02 -30.48 -37.83
CA LEU A 90 14.82 -30.00 -38.48
C LEU A 90 13.95 -31.17 -38.92
N ILE A 91 12.70 -31.18 -38.50
CA ILE A 91 11.66 -32.10 -38.93
C ILE A 91 10.73 -31.30 -39.85
N ALA A 92 10.99 -31.36 -41.13
CA ALA A 92 10.20 -30.69 -42.16
C ALA A 92 10.10 -31.56 -43.40
N GLY A 93 8.91 -31.97 -43.76
CA GLY A 93 8.61 -32.75 -44.94
C GLY A 93 8.17 -31.87 -46.11
N ASP A 94 8.38 -32.34 -47.33
CA ASP A 94 8.00 -31.59 -48.54
C ASP A 94 6.48 -31.43 -48.68
N LYS A 95 5.74 -32.42 -48.19
CA LYS A 95 4.27 -32.46 -48.31
C LYS A 95 3.51 -31.79 -47.16
N ASN A 96 4.22 -31.22 -46.22
CA ASN A 96 3.63 -30.53 -45.01
C ASN A 96 2.50 -31.33 -44.33
N LEU A 97 2.59 -32.67 -44.34
CA LEU A 97 1.60 -33.55 -43.73
C LEU A 97 1.59 -33.49 -42.19
N ARG A 98 2.65 -32.99 -41.60
CA ARG A 98 2.79 -32.78 -40.17
C ARG A 98 3.36 -31.38 -39.91
N ALA A 99 3.06 -30.81 -38.74
CA ALA A 99 3.62 -29.54 -38.32
C ALA A 99 5.16 -29.60 -38.36
N GLN A 100 5.76 -28.68 -39.06
CA GLN A 100 7.22 -28.54 -39.12
C GLN A 100 7.73 -28.07 -37.73
N HIS A 101 8.84 -28.66 -37.31
CA HIS A 101 9.41 -28.32 -35.98
C HIS A 101 10.88 -28.72 -35.90
N PHE A 102 11.56 -28.17 -34.88
CA PHE A 102 12.87 -28.66 -34.46
C PHE A 102 12.72 -29.76 -33.40
N ARG A 103 13.64 -30.67 -33.33
CA ARG A 103 13.72 -31.74 -32.34
C ARG A 103 15.14 -31.93 -31.86
N LEU A 104 15.34 -32.24 -30.56
CA LEU A 104 16.65 -32.60 -30.05
C LEU A 104 17.22 -33.82 -30.77
N LYS A 105 18.47 -33.74 -31.15
CA LYS A 105 19.19 -34.87 -31.77
C LYS A 105 19.46 -35.92 -30.69
N SER A 106 19.13 -37.16 -30.93
CA SER A 106 19.41 -38.28 -30.04
C SER A 106 20.91 -38.38 -29.82
N GLY A 107 21.35 -38.48 -28.54
CA GLY A 107 22.76 -38.60 -28.21
C GLY A 107 23.57 -37.30 -28.15
N SER A 108 22.97 -36.15 -28.52
CA SER A 108 23.60 -34.85 -28.22
C SER A 108 23.67 -34.69 -26.70
N GLY A 109 24.88 -34.64 -26.17
CA GLY A 109 25.12 -34.64 -24.72
C GLY A 109 24.23 -33.70 -23.96
N ARG A 110 23.54 -34.22 -22.96
CA ARG A 110 22.70 -33.46 -22.03
C ARG A 110 23.57 -32.68 -21.06
N TYR A 111 24.19 -31.66 -21.53
CA TYR A 111 24.71 -30.66 -20.59
C TYR A 111 23.59 -29.73 -20.22
N GLU A 112 22.98 -30.01 -19.06
CA GLU A 112 22.07 -29.09 -18.34
C GLU A 112 21.17 -28.22 -19.27
N CYS A 113 20.36 -28.89 -20.09
CA CYS A 113 19.38 -28.17 -20.88
C CYS A 113 18.30 -27.60 -19.93
N THR A 114 18.35 -26.32 -19.73
CA THR A 114 17.38 -25.62 -18.87
C THR A 114 16.07 -25.38 -19.58
N ALA A 115 15.98 -25.70 -20.89
CA ALA A 115 14.75 -25.52 -21.68
C ALA A 115 13.57 -26.33 -21.14
N GLU A 116 13.80 -27.45 -20.48
CA GLU A 116 12.76 -28.24 -19.82
C GLU A 116 12.31 -27.64 -18.47
N THR A 117 13.20 -26.86 -17.81
CA THR A 117 12.96 -26.27 -16.51
C THR A 117 12.74 -24.77 -16.54
N GLU A 118 13.18 -24.09 -17.59
CA GLU A 118 12.96 -22.69 -17.82
C GLU A 118 11.59 -22.46 -18.45
N GLY A 119 10.82 -21.54 -17.85
CA GLY A 119 9.56 -21.09 -18.45
C GLY A 119 9.82 -20.40 -19.82
N ILE A 120 8.81 -20.44 -20.68
CA ILE A 120 8.80 -19.79 -21.99
C ILE A 120 9.25 -18.33 -21.95
N ILE A 121 8.85 -17.59 -20.92
CA ILE A 121 9.20 -16.19 -20.73
C ILE A 121 10.72 -15.99 -20.62
N SER A 122 11.42 -16.90 -19.94
CA SER A 122 12.88 -16.85 -19.83
C SER A 122 13.56 -17.01 -21.19
N ILE A 123 13.03 -17.89 -22.05
CA ILE A 123 13.55 -18.11 -23.40
C ILE A 123 13.25 -16.91 -24.29
N TYR A 124 12.03 -16.41 -24.27
CA TYR A 124 11.65 -15.21 -25.03
C TYR A 124 12.49 -14.00 -24.60
N SER A 125 12.70 -13.80 -23.30
CA SER A 125 13.49 -12.69 -22.79
C SER A 125 14.94 -12.76 -23.28
N ARG A 126 15.53 -13.95 -23.36
CA ARG A 126 16.87 -14.11 -23.97
C ARG A 126 16.88 -13.79 -25.46
N ILE A 127 15.90 -14.25 -26.21
CA ILE A 127 15.77 -13.94 -27.65
C ILE A 127 15.68 -12.43 -27.85
N VAL A 128 14.78 -11.82 -27.13
CA VAL A 128 14.51 -10.38 -27.20
C VAL A 128 15.73 -9.56 -26.82
N LEU A 129 16.40 -9.92 -25.69
CA LEU A 129 17.62 -9.23 -25.25
C LEU A 129 18.77 -9.42 -26.25
N LYS A 130 18.91 -10.61 -26.86
CA LYS A 130 19.93 -10.85 -27.90
C LYS A 130 19.69 -9.96 -29.12
N CYS A 131 18.46 -9.95 -29.65
CA CYS A 131 18.10 -9.11 -30.80
C CYS A 131 18.35 -7.61 -30.50
N TRP A 132 17.94 -7.15 -29.31
CA TRP A 132 18.16 -5.78 -28.87
C TRP A 132 19.66 -5.43 -28.75
N LEU A 133 20.49 -6.33 -28.17
CA LEU A 133 21.91 -6.12 -28.07
C LEU A 133 22.59 -6.09 -29.44
N ASP A 134 22.22 -7.01 -30.33
CA ASP A 134 22.78 -7.06 -31.70
C ASP A 134 22.46 -5.79 -32.50
N GLU A 135 21.26 -5.24 -32.31
CA GLU A 135 20.86 -3.98 -32.99
C GLU A 135 21.61 -2.77 -32.40
N LYS A 136 21.70 -2.67 -31.06
CA LYS A 136 22.27 -1.48 -30.42
C LYS A 136 23.79 -1.46 -30.42
N LEU A 137 24.43 -2.61 -30.51
CA LEU A 137 25.90 -2.71 -30.44
C LEU A 137 26.56 -2.80 -31.84
N ALA A 138 25.82 -2.99 -32.90
CA ALA A 138 26.21 -2.93 -34.31
C ALA A 138 27.45 -3.80 -34.72
N SER A 139 28.04 -4.57 -33.80
CA SER A 139 29.36 -5.18 -33.97
C SER A 139 29.40 -6.71 -33.98
N GLY A 140 28.31 -7.39 -33.70
CA GLY A 140 28.29 -8.86 -33.65
C GLY A 140 29.09 -9.49 -32.51
N ASP A 141 29.69 -8.71 -31.63
CA ASP A 141 30.59 -9.16 -30.54
C ASP A 141 29.87 -9.57 -29.27
N VAL A 142 28.56 -9.90 -29.37
CA VAL A 142 27.78 -10.35 -28.23
C VAL A 142 27.93 -11.86 -28.04
N GLU A 143 28.73 -12.26 -27.07
CA GLU A 143 28.88 -13.64 -26.67
C GLU A 143 27.66 -14.12 -25.85
N THR A 144 27.18 -15.30 -26.12
CA THR A 144 26.09 -15.95 -25.39
C THR A 144 26.60 -16.96 -24.36
N ARG A 145 25.93 -17.07 -23.22
CA ARG A 145 26.25 -18.03 -22.12
C ARG A 145 27.69 -18.03 -21.67
N VAL A 146 28.19 -16.87 -21.37
CA VAL A 146 29.58 -16.67 -20.99
C VAL A 146 29.82 -17.21 -19.59
N PRO A 147 30.83 -18.12 -19.42
CA PRO A 147 31.18 -18.63 -18.11
C PRO A 147 31.75 -17.53 -17.22
N ILE A 148 31.43 -17.58 -15.92
CA ILE A 148 31.96 -16.64 -14.91
C ILE A 148 33.36 -17.15 -14.46
N CYS A 149 34.24 -17.33 -15.40
CA CYS A 149 35.56 -17.93 -15.14
C CYS A 149 36.40 -17.14 -14.12
N GLN A 150 36.15 -15.88 -13.92
CA GLN A 150 36.94 -15.02 -13.03
C GLN A 150 36.64 -15.22 -11.54
N LEU A 151 35.60 -16.00 -11.20
CA LEU A 151 35.23 -16.29 -9.81
C LEU A 151 35.46 -17.76 -9.40
N GLY A 152 36.12 -18.54 -10.25
CA GLY A 152 36.43 -19.96 -9.97
C GLY A 152 35.23 -20.90 -10.07
N ASP A 153 34.03 -20.42 -10.39
CA ASP A 153 32.79 -21.19 -10.55
C ASP A 153 32.43 -21.37 -12.02
N SER A 154 32.93 -22.48 -12.59
CA SER A 154 32.68 -22.84 -14.00
C SER A 154 31.23 -23.18 -14.31
N LYS A 155 30.36 -23.34 -13.29
CA LYS A 155 28.93 -23.69 -13.47
C LYS A 155 28.05 -22.50 -13.69
N ARG A 156 28.47 -21.29 -13.34
CA ARG A 156 27.67 -20.07 -13.47
C ARG A 156 27.99 -19.34 -14.74
N ARG A 157 26.94 -18.84 -15.41
CA ARG A 157 27.08 -18.16 -16.69
C ARG A 157 26.21 -16.92 -16.71
N TYR A 158 26.72 -15.86 -17.34
CA TYR A 158 25.89 -14.73 -17.77
C TYR A 158 25.12 -15.11 -19.02
N GLU A 159 23.98 -14.52 -19.23
CA GLU A 159 23.19 -14.72 -20.44
C GLU A 159 23.95 -14.23 -21.67
N PHE A 160 24.50 -13.03 -21.59
CA PHE A 160 25.33 -12.44 -22.63
C PHE A 160 26.50 -11.67 -22.04
N SER A 161 27.55 -11.48 -22.86
CA SER A 161 28.59 -10.50 -22.56
C SER A 161 29.07 -9.85 -23.87
N PHE A 162 29.57 -8.65 -23.74
CA PHE A 162 30.23 -7.92 -24.81
C PHE A 162 31.34 -7.05 -24.26
N LEU A 163 32.33 -6.76 -25.09
CA LEU A 163 33.44 -5.90 -24.73
C LEU A 163 33.11 -4.48 -25.17
N SER A 164 33.01 -3.58 -24.23
CA SER A 164 33.05 -2.14 -24.47
C SER A 164 34.52 -1.67 -24.40
N ARG A 165 34.85 -0.53 -24.98
CA ARG A 165 36.23 -0.01 -25.12
C ARG A 165 37.17 -0.33 -23.96
N THR A 166 36.69 -0.27 -22.73
CA THR A 166 37.51 -0.41 -21.52
C THR A 166 36.98 -1.44 -20.52
N ARG A 167 35.80 -1.97 -20.75
CA ARG A 167 35.13 -2.83 -19.76
C ARG A 167 34.36 -3.97 -20.43
N LYS A 168 34.42 -5.13 -19.82
CA LYS A 168 33.53 -6.23 -20.17
C LYS A 168 32.16 -5.97 -19.52
N ILE A 169 31.11 -6.02 -20.34
CA ILE A 169 29.74 -5.84 -19.88
C ILE A 169 29.07 -7.20 -19.93
N ALA A 170 28.50 -7.62 -18.82
CA ALA A 170 27.73 -8.85 -18.70
C ALA A 170 26.26 -8.52 -18.53
N VAL A 171 25.40 -9.30 -19.17
CA VAL A 171 23.96 -9.19 -19.07
C VAL A 171 23.42 -10.44 -18.41
N SER A 172 22.63 -10.26 -17.36
CA SER A 172 21.94 -11.32 -16.66
C SER A 172 20.45 -11.07 -16.66
N TYR A 173 19.67 -12.13 -16.83
CA TYR A 173 18.21 -12.11 -16.75
C TYR A 173 17.74 -13.18 -15.75
N THR A 174 16.73 -12.86 -14.97
CA THR A 174 16.11 -13.81 -14.04
C THR A 174 14.61 -13.73 -14.12
N ALA A 175 13.96 -14.83 -14.52
CA ALA A 175 12.52 -14.97 -14.55
C ALA A 175 11.91 -15.28 -13.17
N ASN A 176 12.64 -15.98 -12.30
CA ASN A 176 12.13 -16.50 -11.03
C ASN A 176 12.67 -15.77 -9.82
N ARG A 177 11.77 -15.43 -8.87
CA ARG A 177 12.12 -14.81 -7.58
C ARG A 177 13.08 -15.63 -6.73
N ALA A 178 12.99 -16.97 -6.81
CA ALA A 178 13.71 -17.89 -5.93
C ALA A 178 15.21 -18.05 -6.25
N ASN A 179 15.68 -17.63 -7.43
CA ASN A 179 17.05 -17.88 -7.89
C ASN A 179 18.04 -16.75 -7.61
N LEU A 180 17.66 -15.75 -6.83
CA LEU A 180 18.52 -14.66 -6.43
C LEU A 180 19.21 -14.99 -5.09
N SER A 181 20.10 -15.98 -5.10
CA SER A 181 20.96 -16.26 -3.96
C SER A 181 21.93 -15.10 -3.69
N ASP A 182 22.32 -14.92 -2.44
CA ASP A 182 23.30 -13.89 -2.06
C ASP A 182 24.59 -14.02 -2.83
N GLU A 183 24.99 -15.25 -3.21
CA GLU A 183 26.15 -15.51 -4.06
C GLU A 183 26.03 -14.94 -5.48
N LYS A 184 24.82 -14.90 -6.09
CA LYS A 184 24.62 -14.19 -7.38
C LYS A 184 24.83 -12.69 -7.23
N PHE A 185 24.56 -12.13 -6.06
CA PHE A 185 24.85 -10.72 -5.76
C PHE A 185 26.29 -10.48 -5.38
N ASP A 186 27.01 -11.45 -4.83
CA ASP A 186 28.45 -11.32 -4.60
C ASP A 186 29.24 -11.29 -5.91
N ILE A 187 28.71 -11.91 -6.96
CA ILE A 187 29.18 -11.75 -8.33
C ILE A 187 28.99 -10.30 -8.81
N LEU A 188 27.95 -9.61 -8.35
CA LEU A 188 27.77 -8.17 -8.60
C LEU A 188 28.88 -7.33 -7.91
N ARG A 189 29.51 -7.82 -6.85
CA ARG A 189 30.72 -7.21 -6.24
C ARG A 189 31.93 -7.31 -7.13
N ALA A 190 31.98 -8.26 -8.03
CA ALA A 190 33.07 -8.40 -8.99
C ALA A 190 33.18 -7.22 -9.98
N ASN A 191 32.40 -6.15 -9.81
CA ASN A 191 32.70 -4.84 -10.42
C ASN A 191 34.15 -4.35 -10.10
N SER A 192 34.76 -4.85 -9.05
CA SER A 192 36.21 -4.64 -8.77
C SER A 192 37.12 -5.19 -9.87
N ASN A 193 36.65 -6.14 -10.68
CA ASN A 193 37.42 -6.80 -11.74
C ASN A 193 37.15 -6.22 -13.14
N GLY A 194 36.60 -5.03 -13.25
CA GLY A 194 36.34 -4.38 -14.55
C GLY A 194 35.14 -4.89 -15.32
N ILE A 195 34.31 -5.73 -14.72
CA ILE A 195 33.04 -6.20 -15.32
C ILE A 195 31.90 -5.34 -14.85
N GLN A 196 31.15 -4.77 -15.79
CA GLN A 196 29.89 -4.11 -15.49
C GLN A 196 28.74 -5.08 -15.73
N LEU A 197 27.81 -5.19 -14.77
CA LEU A 197 26.65 -6.09 -14.90
C LEU A 197 25.37 -5.26 -15.16
N LEU A 198 24.68 -5.62 -16.24
CA LEU A 198 23.30 -5.23 -16.50
C LEU A 198 22.39 -6.37 -16.04
N TYR A 199 21.52 -6.10 -15.10
CA TYR A 199 20.67 -7.10 -14.50
C TYR A 199 19.20 -6.82 -14.78
N PHE A 200 18.58 -7.71 -15.51
CA PHE A 200 17.17 -7.69 -15.86
C PHE A 200 16.40 -8.74 -15.07
N THR A 201 15.19 -8.42 -14.67
CA THR A 201 14.25 -9.37 -14.07
C THR A 201 12.90 -9.27 -14.75
N ASP A 202 12.09 -10.31 -14.66
CA ASP A 202 10.75 -10.33 -15.22
C ASP A 202 9.86 -9.28 -14.55
N ALA A 203 9.08 -8.56 -15.36
CA ALA A 203 8.12 -7.57 -14.86
C ALA A 203 7.02 -8.17 -13.98
N ALA A 204 6.71 -9.47 -14.13
CA ALA A 204 5.78 -10.18 -13.25
C ALA A 204 6.32 -10.39 -11.82
N ASN A 205 7.62 -10.16 -11.59
CA ASN A 205 8.25 -10.30 -10.29
C ASN A 205 8.08 -9.09 -9.36
N THR A 206 7.28 -8.10 -9.75
CA THR A 206 6.92 -6.96 -8.91
C THR A 206 6.08 -7.40 -7.72
N GLY A 207 6.19 -6.69 -6.60
CA GLY A 207 5.35 -6.92 -5.42
C GLY A 207 3.91 -6.40 -5.62
N THR A 208 3.03 -6.83 -4.74
CA THR A 208 1.73 -6.18 -4.57
C THR A 208 1.92 -4.79 -3.95
N HIS A 209 0.90 -3.93 -4.08
CA HIS A 209 0.93 -2.59 -3.48
C HIS A 209 1.34 -2.61 -1.99
N GLY A 210 2.26 -1.75 -1.63
CA GLY A 210 2.80 -1.66 -0.27
C GLY A 210 3.93 -2.65 0.06
N GLN A 211 4.26 -3.57 -0.84
CA GLN A 211 5.34 -4.54 -0.65
C GLN A 211 6.57 -4.19 -1.50
N TYR A 212 7.73 -4.38 -0.91
CA TYR A 212 9.00 -4.29 -1.62
C TYR A 212 9.67 -5.66 -1.64
N PRO A 213 9.64 -6.40 -2.76
CA PRO A 213 10.22 -7.74 -2.85
C PRO A 213 11.70 -7.76 -2.51
N GLU A 214 12.11 -8.68 -1.66
CA GLU A 214 13.49 -8.78 -1.13
C GLU A 214 14.55 -8.83 -2.25
N HIS A 215 14.28 -9.57 -3.33
CA HIS A 215 15.22 -9.67 -4.45
C HIS A 215 15.41 -8.31 -5.17
N LEU A 216 14.35 -7.50 -5.28
CA LEU A 216 14.45 -6.16 -5.86
C LEU A 216 15.14 -5.18 -4.92
N GLN A 217 14.96 -5.34 -3.59
CA GLN A 217 15.71 -4.57 -2.59
C GLN A 217 17.22 -4.78 -2.75
N LYS A 218 17.63 -6.03 -2.91
CA LYS A 218 19.05 -6.38 -3.10
C LYS A 218 19.61 -5.75 -4.38
N ILE A 219 18.87 -5.77 -5.49
CA ILE A 219 19.27 -5.12 -6.75
C ILE A 219 19.37 -3.61 -6.57
N GLN A 220 18.31 -2.98 -6.07
CA GLN A 220 18.25 -1.53 -5.91
C GLN A 220 19.33 -1.01 -4.96
N LYS A 221 19.60 -1.69 -3.85
CA LYS A 221 20.67 -1.30 -2.91
C LYS A 221 22.03 -1.18 -3.60
N ARG A 222 22.27 -1.96 -4.66
CA ARG A 222 23.56 -2.01 -5.37
C ARG A 222 23.61 -1.14 -6.62
N LYS A 223 22.50 -1.06 -7.34
CA LYS A 223 22.41 -0.37 -8.65
C LYS A 223 21.68 0.96 -8.58
N GLY A 224 20.94 1.21 -7.49
CA GLY A 224 20.09 2.38 -7.33
C GLY A 224 18.71 2.23 -7.95
N TYR A 225 18.51 1.24 -8.82
CA TYR A 225 17.26 0.96 -9.53
C TYR A 225 17.17 -0.49 -9.99
N CYS A 226 16.00 -0.91 -10.44
CA CYS A 226 15.73 -2.22 -11.02
C CYS A 226 15.29 -2.08 -12.47
N LEU A 227 15.63 -3.07 -13.30
CA LEU A 227 15.21 -3.19 -14.70
C LEU A 227 14.23 -4.35 -14.81
N LEU A 228 12.98 -4.02 -15.13
CA LEU A 228 11.89 -4.98 -15.25
C LEU A 228 11.57 -5.16 -16.72
N LEU A 229 11.78 -6.37 -17.26
CA LEU A 229 11.55 -6.70 -18.65
C LEU A 229 10.22 -7.44 -18.77
N ASP A 230 9.32 -6.92 -19.60
CA ASP A 230 8.02 -7.50 -19.89
C ASP A 230 8.03 -8.05 -21.34
N VAL A 231 7.94 -9.37 -21.44
CA VAL A 231 8.04 -10.09 -22.70
C VAL A 231 6.91 -11.10 -22.78
N ASN A 232 6.05 -10.90 -23.77
CA ASN A 232 4.92 -11.80 -24.05
C ASN A 232 5.09 -12.60 -25.34
N SER A 233 6.08 -12.25 -26.15
CA SER A 233 6.38 -12.88 -27.44
C SER A 233 7.89 -12.82 -27.72
N PRO A 234 8.43 -13.62 -28.64
CA PRO A 234 9.83 -13.54 -29.05
C PRO A 234 10.15 -12.29 -29.88
N SER A 235 9.16 -11.44 -30.16
CA SER A 235 9.36 -10.19 -30.90
C SER A 235 9.97 -9.12 -30.02
N TYR A 236 11.15 -8.67 -30.38
CA TYR A 236 11.86 -7.56 -29.74
C TYR A 236 11.07 -6.25 -29.79
N GLU A 237 10.35 -6.00 -30.87
CA GLU A 237 9.58 -4.79 -31.08
C GLU A 237 8.41 -4.63 -30.12
N GLN A 238 7.92 -5.75 -29.56
CA GLN A 238 6.81 -5.76 -28.62
C GLN A 238 7.24 -5.76 -27.16
N ALA A 239 8.50 -6.06 -26.92
CA ALA A 239 9.04 -6.11 -25.55
C ALA A 239 9.06 -4.73 -24.89
N ARG A 240 8.74 -4.68 -23.61
CA ARG A 240 8.77 -3.46 -22.81
C ARG A 240 9.81 -3.54 -21.70
N LEU A 241 10.42 -2.42 -21.44
CA LEU A 241 11.35 -2.27 -20.33
C LEU A 241 10.88 -1.14 -19.40
N TYR A 242 10.90 -1.44 -18.12
CA TYR A 242 10.62 -0.49 -17.06
C TYR A 242 11.86 -0.33 -16.18
N ALA A 243 12.34 0.88 -16.06
CA ALA A 243 13.33 1.22 -15.06
C ALA A 243 12.62 1.82 -13.85
N VAL A 244 12.77 1.15 -12.70
CA VAL A 244 11.98 1.46 -11.51
C VAL A 244 12.88 1.58 -10.29
N PHE A 245 12.42 2.35 -9.30
CA PHE A 245 12.94 2.27 -7.94
C PHE A 245 11.78 2.19 -6.96
N TYR A 246 12.06 1.65 -5.79
CA TYR A 246 11.09 1.57 -4.70
C TYR A 246 11.44 2.62 -3.66
N ALA A 247 10.43 3.36 -3.22
CA ALA A 247 10.54 4.34 -2.16
C ALA A 247 9.32 4.27 -1.25
N GLN A 248 9.47 4.70 -0.01
CA GLN A 248 8.36 4.82 0.92
C GLN A 248 7.63 6.13 0.70
N ASP A 249 6.31 6.07 0.72
CA ASP A 249 5.45 7.26 0.73
C ASP A 249 5.35 7.88 2.13
N CYS A 250 4.48 8.87 2.28
CA CYS A 250 4.24 9.54 3.55
C CYS A 250 3.62 8.65 4.64
N ASP A 251 3.08 7.48 4.27
CA ASP A 251 2.53 6.47 5.19
C ASP A 251 3.54 5.37 5.54
N GLY A 252 4.76 5.45 4.99
CA GLY A 252 5.77 4.42 5.13
C GLY A 252 5.54 3.19 4.26
N LEU A 253 4.57 3.23 3.34
CA LEU A 253 4.27 2.14 2.42
C LEU A 253 5.21 2.19 1.21
N TRP A 254 5.71 1.02 0.82
CA TRP A 254 6.57 0.92 -0.35
C TRP A 254 5.79 1.09 -1.64
N GLN A 255 6.28 1.95 -2.52
CA GLN A 255 5.73 2.20 -3.85
C GLN A 255 6.77 1.94 -4.93
N GLU A 256 6.33 1.31 -6.02
CA GLU A 256 7.10 1.22 -7.25
C GLU A 256 7.00 2.54 -8.02
N VAL A 257 8.12 3.19 -8.20
CA VAL A 257 8.22 4.45 -8.94
C VAL A 257 8.93 4.20 -10.27
N ARG A 258 8.20 4.33 -11.38
CA ARG A 258 8.75 4.21 -12.73
C ARG A 258 9.34 5.55 -13.16
N PHE A 259 10.61 5.55 -13.53
CA PHE A 259 11.30 6.74 -14.03
C PHE A 259 11.65 6.66 -15.53
N ALA A 260 11.67 5.45 -16.11
CA ALA A 260 11.67 5.24 -17.55
C ALA A 260 10.79 4.03 -17.90
N SER A 261 9.96 4.15 -18.93
CA SER A 261 9.00 3.12 -19.33
C SER A 261 8.69 3.26 -20.80
N GLY A 262 8.94 2.20 -21.56
CA GLY A 262 8.69 2.21 -23.00
C GLY A 262 8.93 0.85 -23.65
N LEU A 263 8.93 0.84 -24.97
CA LEU A 263 9.40 -0.32 -25.73
C LEU A 263 10.91 -0.52 -25.48
N LEU A 264 11.39 -1.75 -25.52
CA LEU A 264 12.82 -2.03 -25.38
C LEU A 264 13.64 -1.32 -26.44
N ALA A 265 13.07 -1.08 -27.62
CA ALA A 265 13.65 -0.32 -28.71
C ALA A 265 13.98 1.14 -28.34
N ASP A 266 13.20 1.75 -27.43
CA ASP A 266 13.44 3.11 -26.94
C ASP A 266 14.66 3.23 -26.02
N PHE A 267 15.20 2.09 -25.59
CA PHE A 267 16.39 2.02 -24.75
C PHE A 267 17.62 1.77 -25.61
N GLY A 268 18.68 2.48 -25.27
CA GLY A 268 19.98 2.33 -25.87
C GLY A 268 21.05 1.94 -24.86
N ILE A 269 22.22 1.58 -25.36
CA ILE A 269 23.43 1.36 -24.56
C ILE A 269 24.54 2.24 -25.12
N THR A 270 25.20 2.97 -24.23
CA THR A 270 26.41 3.72 -24.62
C THR A 270 27.59 2.76 -24.78
N GLU A 271 28.65 3.21 -25.44
CA GLU A 271 29.92 2.49 -25.52
C GLU A 271 30.50 2.16 -24.13
N GLY A 272 30.17 2.93 -23.11
CA GLY A 272 30.55 2.66 -21.71
C GLY A 272 29.63 1.68 -20.99
N GLY A 273 28.62 1.09 -21.66
CA GLY A 273 27.65 0.16 -21.08
C GLY A 273 26.58 0.81 -20.22
N GLN A 274 26.42 2.11 -20.32
CA GLN A 274 25.37 2.83 -19.61
C GLN A 274 24.06 2.76 -20.41
N LEU A 275 22.97 2.43 -19.73
CA LEU A 275 21.66 2.43 -20.34
C LEU A 275 21.12 3.87 -20.52
N LEU A 276 20.51 4.07 -21.68
CA LEU A 276 19.82 5.30 -22.08
C LEU A 276 18.34 5.01 -22.27
N TYR A 277 17.49 5.97 -21.99
CA TYR A 277 16.10 5.99 -22.42
C TYR A 277 15.86 7.26 -23.22
N LYS A 278 15.47 7.09 -24.51
CA LYS A 278 15.33 8.24 -25.45
C LYS A 278 16.54 9.17 -25.44
N ASN A 279 17.72 8.57 -25.49
CA ASN A 279 19.03 9.22 -25.47
C ASN A 279 19.42 9.93 -24.15
N VAL A 280 18.62 9.81 -23.09
CA VAL A 280 18.95 10.34 -21.77
C VAL A 280 19.48 9.20 -20.88
N PRO A 281 20.62 9.37 -20.19
CA PRO A 281 21.15 8.36 -19.27
C PRO A 281 20.18 8.06 -18.12
N LEU A 282 19.95 6.76 -17.85
CA LEU A 282 19.05 6.35 -16.76
C LEU A 282 19.40 6.94 -15.38
N PRO A 283 20.68 7.11 -14.99
CA PRO A 283 21.01 7.74 -13.72
C PRO A 283 20.53 9.20 -13.59
N VAL A 284 20.48 9.95 -14.70
CA VAL A 284 19.97 11.33 -14.72
C VAL A 284 18.47 11.33 -14.46
N LEU A 285 17.72 10.52 -15.23
CA LEU A 285 16.27 10.36 -15.05
C LEU A 285 15.92 9.85 -13.65
N LEU A 286 16.74 8.96 -13.10
CA LEU A 286 16.57 8.45 -11.75
C LEU A 286 16.69 9.56 -10.70
N SER A 287 17.72 10.42 -10.83
CA SER A 287 17.94 11.55 -9.90
C SER A 287 16.75 12.49 -9.92
N GLU A 288 16.38 12.97 -11.11
CA GLU A 288 15.24 13.88 -11.29
C GLU A 288 13.93 13.30 -10.71
N LYS A 289 13.68 12.02 -10.95
CA LYS A 289 12.45 11.38 -10.45
C LYS A 289 12.47 11.15 -8.95
N LYS A 290 13.64 10.84 -8.36
CA LYS A 290 13.80 10.74 -6.91
C LYS A 290 13.56 12.07 -6.21
N ASP A 291 14.09 13.15 -6.77
CA ASP A 291 13.90 14.49 -6.22
C ASP A 291 12.44 14.91 -6.27
N ALA A 292 11.79 14.69 -7.43
CA ALA A 292 10.36 14.96 -7.61
C ALA A 292 9.48 14.13 -6.64
N PHE A 293 9.78 12.84 -6.48
CA PHE A 293 9.05 11.96 -5.55
C PHE A 293 9.22 12.41 -4.10
N SER A 294 10.45 12.74 -3.71
CA SER A 294 10.75 13.23 -2.36
C SER A 294 10.04 14.53 -2.05
N GLU A 295 9.98 15.45 -3.01
CA GLU A 295 9.27 16.70 -2.86
C GLU A 295 7.76 16.50 -2.76
N GLN A 296 7.19 15.63 -3.60
CA GLN A 296 5.78 15.26 -3.52
C GLN A 296 5.43 14.67 -2.17
N ALA A 297 6.22 13.71 -1.67
CA ALA A 297 6.02 13.10 -0.36
C ALA A 297 6.08 14.13 0.78
N ARG A 298 7.00 15.11 0.71
CA ARG A 298 7.07 16.21 1.68
C ARG A 298 5.82 17.09 1.65
N ARG A 299 5.36 17.44 0.44
CA ARG A 299 4.12 18.25 0.28
C ARG A 299 2.89 17.54 0.81
N GLU A 300 2.76 16.25 0.54
CA GLU A 300 1.64 15.44 1.05
C GLU A 300 1.69 15.29 2.57
N ALA A 301 2.87 15.04 3.15
CA ALA A 301 3.04 14.99 4.59
C ALA A 301 2.69 16.32 5.27
N ALA A 302 3.15 17.44 4.71
CA ALA A 302 2.82 18.78 5.24
C ALA A 302 1.31 19.07 5.14
N ARG A 303 0.66 18.67 4.03
CA ARG A 303 -0.80 18.83 3.88
C ARG A 303 -1.56 18.02 4.93
N ARG A 304 -1.16 16.75 5.18
CA ARG A 304 -1.80 15.91 6.21
C ARG A 304 -1.62 16.47 7.61
N GLN A 305 -0.43 16.95 7.95
CA GLN A 305 -0.19 17.61 9.23
C GLN A 305 -1.08 18.85 9.41
N TYR A 306 -1.22 19.64 8.36
CA TYR A 306 -2.12 20.79 8.39
C TYR A 306 -3.59 20.41 8.56
N GLU A 307 -4.05 19.40 7.83
CA GLU A 307 -5.42 18.87 7.97
C GLU A 307 -5.68 18.31 9.37
N GLU A 308 -4.70 17.65 9.96
CA GLU A 308 -4.79 17.12 11.33
C GLU A 308 -4.85 18.24 12.36
N GLN A 309 -4.02 19.27 12.21
CA GLN A 309 -4.06 20.48 13.06
C GLN A 309 -5.42 21.17 12.96
N LEU A 310 -5.98 21.31 11.76
CA LEU A 310 -7.34 21.86 11.60
C LEU A 310 -8.40 21.05 12.32
N LYS A 311 -8.35 19.72 12.21
CA LYS A 311 -9.28 18.84 12.94
C LYS A 311 -9.14 18.97 14.46
N GLN A 312 -7.92 19.10 14.96
CA GLN A 312 -7.66 19.33 16.39
C GLN A 312 -8.24 20.68 16.84
N LEU A 313 -7.98 21.75 16.10
CA LEU A 313 -8.53 23.08 16.39
C LEU A 313 -10.06 23.11 16.35
N GLU A 314 -10.68 22.44 15.38
CA GLU A 314 -12.14 22.30 15.34
C GLU A 314 -12.68 21.51 16.53
N HIS A 315 -11.99 20.43 16.91
CA HIS A 315 -12.38 19.64 18.09
C HIS A 315 -12.29 20.49 19.36
N GLU A 316 -11.20 21.19 19.56
CA GLU A 316 -11.03 22.10 20.71
C GLU A 316 -12.08 23.21 20.73
N ARG A 317 -12.39 23.80 19.56
CA ARG A 317 -13.45 24.80 19.44
C ARG A 317 -14.82 24.25 19.82
N ARG A 318 -15.16 23.05 19.34
CA ARG A 318 -16.42 22.36 19.68
C ARG A 318 -16.49 22.04 21.17
N THR A 319 -15.41 21.55 21.76
CA THR A 319 -15.33 21.24 23.18
C THR A 319 -15.46 22.50 24.03
N ARG A 320 -14.79 23.60 23.66
CA ARG A 320 -14.90 24.90 24.34
C ARG A 320 -16.31 25.45 24.26
N GLN A 321 -16.96 25.37 23.09
CA GLN A 321 -18.37 25.79 22.92
C GLN A 321 -19.32 24.92 23.75
N ALA A 322 -19.12 23.61 23.79
CA ALA A 322 -19.93 22.72 24.62
C ALA A 322 -19.79 23.03 26.11
N LEU A 323 -18.56 23.28 26.57
CA LEU A 323 -18.29 23.67 27.96
C LEU A 323 -18.97 25.01 28.31
N GLN A 324 -18.87 26.02 27.44
CA GLN A 324 -19.53 27.31 27.62
C GLN A 324 -21.05 27.16 27.68
N LYS A 325 -21.64 26.37 26.80
CA LYS A 325 -23.08 26.07 26.84
C LYS A 325 -23.49 25.38 28.12
N LYS A 326 -22.70 24.42 28.60
CA LYS A 326 -22.94 23.72 29.87
C LYS A 326 -22.89 24.70 31.05
N GLN A 327 -21.86 25.53 31.11
CA GLN A 327 -21.72 26.55 32.19
C GLN A 327 -22.88 27.57 32.14
N ALA A 328 -23.27 28.03 30.95
CA ALA A 328 -24.40 28.94 30.81
C ALA A 328 -25.72 28.28 31.25
N MET A 329 -25.92 27.00 30.94
CA MET A 329 -27.13 26.26 31.35
C MET A 329 -27.11 26.06 32.89
N GLU A 330 -26.01 25.69 33.47
CA GLU A 330 -25.87 25.55 34.93
C GLU A 330 -26.13 26.86 35.66
N LYS A 331 -25.63 27.99 35.13
CA LYS A 331 -25.90 29.31 35.65
C LYS A 331 -27.41 29.65 35.58
N LEU A 332 -28.03 29.39 34.47
CA LEU A 332 -29.47 29.60 34.25
C LEU A 332 -30.33 28.75 35.22
N VAL A 333 -29.95 27.51 35.45
CA VAL A 333 -30.61 26.63 36.44
C VAL A 333 -30.46 27.17 37.83
N ARG A 334 -29.27 27.57 38.27
CA ARG A 334 -29.05 28.17 39.59
C ARG A 334 -29.83 29.47 39.78
N GLU A 335 -29.90 30.33 38.74
CA GLU A 335 -30.70 31.55 38.77
C GLU A 335 -32.19 31.25 38.90
N LYS A 336 -32.70 30.26 38.15
CA LYS A 336 -34.11 29.83 38.28
C LYS A 336 -34.45 29.24 39.63
N GLU A 337 -33.55 28.39 40.19
CA GLU A 337 -33.69 27.82 41.53
C GLU A 337 -33.69 28.93 42.60
N ALA A 338 -32.75 29.87 42.50
CA ALA A 338 -32.68 31.02 43.44
C ALA A 338 -33.92 31.91 43.33
N ALA A 339 -34.41 32.18 42.12
CA ALA A 339 -35.66 32.93 41.90
C ALA A 339 -36.88 32.20 42.45
N ALA A 340 -36.96 30.88 42.26
CA ALA A 340 -38.03 30.04 42.79
C ALA A 340 -38.04 30.03 44.33
N LEU A 341 -36.81 29.94 44.95
CA LEU A 341 -36.65 29.99 46.39
C LEU A 341 -37.11 31.34 46.95
N ARG A 342 -36.68 32.45 46.33
CA ARG A 342 -37.14 33.83 46.74
C ARG A 342 -38.64 34.00 46.58
N ALA A 343 -39.24 33.50 45.49
CA ALA A 343 -40.67 33.55 45.27
C ALA A 343 -41.44 32.73 46.32
N ARG A 344 -40.92 31.55 46.71
CA ARG A 344 -41.49 30.72 47.78
C ARG A 344 -41.43 31.45 49.12
N GLN A 345 -40.28 32.05 49.45
CA GLN A 345 -40.07 32.77 50.66
C GLN A 345 -41.00 33.99 50.78
N LYS A 346 -41.09 34.79 49.74
CA LYS A 346 -42.02 35.93 49.64
C LYS A 346 -43.48 35.50 49.82
N ARG A 347 -43.89 34.41 49.20
CA ARG A 347 -45.25 33.86 49.29
C ARG A 347 -45.57 33.37 50.74
N GLN A 348 -44.55 32.78 51.38
CA GLN A 348 -44.66 32.30 52.77
C GLN A 348 -44.73 33.48 53.74
N ASP A 349 -43.95 34.55 53.55
CA ASP A 349 -44.01 35.78 54.30
C ASP A 349 -45.37 36.49 54.15
N GLU A 350 -45.92 36.54 52.91
CA GLU A 350 -47.24 37.14 52.62
C GLU A 350 -48.41 36.32 53.26
N LEU A 351 -48.33 34.97 53.19
CA LEU A 351 -49.28 34.10 53.89
C LEU A 351 -49.19 34.21 55.39
N SER A 352 -48.01 34.23 55.93
CA SER A 352 -47.78 34.38 57.37
C SER A 352 -48.32 35.71 57.91
N ALA A 353 -48.21 36.79 57.13
CA ALA A 353 -48.72 38.10 57.53
C ALA A 353 -50.25 38.22 57.44
N LYS A 354 -50.88 37.69 56.41
CA LYS A 354 -52.34 37.79 56.16
C LYS A 354 -53.15 36.74 56.93
N ASP A 355 -52.79 35.50 56.87
CA ASP A 355 -53.58 34.38 57.42
C ASP A 355 -53.48 34.31 58.96
N LEU A 356 -52.29 34.60 59.47
CA LEU A 356 -52.08 34.61 60.92
C LEU A 356 -52.87 35.75 61.59
N SER A 357 -52.93 36.93 60.97
CA SER A 357 -53.74 38.02 61.48
C SER A 357 -55.26 37.69 61.42
N ALA A 358 -55.71 37.11 60.31
CA ALA A 358 -57.12 36.75 60.14
C ALA A 358 -57.56 35.57 61.02
N LEU A 359 -56.69 34.59 61.26
CA LEU A 359 -56.99 33.48 62.16
C LEU A 359 -56.97 33.88 63.64
N LEU A 360 -56.05 34.72 64.02
CA LEU A 360 -55.96 35.23 65.41
C LEU A 360 -57.09 36.22 65.75
N ASP A 361 -57.70 36.89 64.76
CA ASP A 361 -58.79 37.75 64.94
C ASP A 361 -60.14 37.02 65.21
N ARG A 362 -60.18 35.70 64.91
CA ARG A 362 -61.37 34.85 65.16
C ARG A 362 -61.42 34.16 66.50
N SER A 363 -61.03 34.84 67.58
CA SER A 363 -61.03 34.31 68.98
C SER A 363 -60.04 33.18 69.30
N GLN A 364 -59.06 32.93 68.46
CA GLN A 364 -57.96 32.02 68.81
C GLN A 364 -56.76 32.80 69.29
N THR A 365 -56.15 32.34 70.38
CA THR A 365 -54.98 32.98 71.06
C THR A 365 -53.68 32.39 70.57
N GLU A 366 -53.73 31.28 69.85
CA GLU A 366 -52.56 30.52 69.45
C GLU A 366 -52.78 29.87 68.03
N VAL A 367 -51.79 29.95 67.17
CA VAL A 367 -51.74 29.27 65.82
C VAL A 367 -50.35 28.68 65.61
N ILE A 368 -50.28 27.49 65.11
CA ILE A 368 -49.05 26.87 64.64
C ILE A 368 -49.01 26.99 63.13
N ASP A 369 -47.95 27.60 62.63
CA ASP A 369 -47.78 27.70 61.15
C ASP A 369 -47.30 26.39 60.51
N SER A 370 -47.23 26.36 59.19
CA SER A 370 -46.79 25.19 58.39
C SER A 370 -45.32 24.76 58.69
N ASN A 371 -44.56 25.58 59.38
CA ASN A 371 -43.19 25.29 59.78
C ASN A 371 -43.07 24.83 61.26
N GLY A 372 -44.22 24.62 61.90
CA GLY A 372 -44.31 24.25 63.33
C GLY A 372 -43.99 25.38 64.29
N VAL A 373 -43.97 26.64 63.83
CA VAL A 373 -43.70 27.78 64.66
C VAL A 373 -45.04 28.22 65.29
N GLN A 374 -45.03 28.27 66.63
CA GLN A 374 -46.18 28.72 67.43
C GLN A 374 -46.24 30.26 67.46
N TRP A 375 -47.38 30.82 67.05
CA TRP A 375 -47.70 32.25 67.03
C TRP A 375 -48.78 32.54 68.01
N LEU A 376 -48.60 33.62 68.78
CA LEU A 376 -49.49 34.03 69.88
C LEU A 376 -49.95 35.45 69.69
N LYS A 377 -51.22 35.74 70.03
CA LYS A 377 -51.79 37.09 70.09
C LYS A 377 -51.87 37.51 71.58
N CYS A 378 -51.34 38.65 71.85
CA CYS A 378 -51.38 39.18 73.21
C CYS A 378 -52.81 39.64 73.59
N HIS A 379 -53.35 39.10 74.64
CA HIS A 379 -54.67 39.44 75.18
C HIS A 379 -54.87 40.92 75.52
N TYR A 380 -53.80 41.60 75.87
CA TYR A 380 -53.88 43.02 76.30
C TYR A 380 -53.69 44.02 75.18
N CYS A 381 -52.73 43.84 74.32
CA CYS A 381 -52.41 44.81 73.27
C CYS A 381 -52.73 44.31 71.83
N GLY A 382 -53.19 43.10 71.70
CA GLY A 382 -53.49 42.52 70.42
C GLY A 382 -52.27 42.22 69.48
N ALA A 383 -51.07 42.52 69.96
CA ALA A 383 -49.84 42.31 69.19
C ALA A 383 -49.60 40.80 68.98
N VAL A 384 -49.24 40.41 67.71
CA VAL A 384 -48.97 39.04 67.29
C VAL A 384 -47.45 38.83 67.22
N GLY A 385 -46.99 37.73 67.77
CA GLY A 385 -45.56 37.36 67.71
C GLY A 385 -45.33 35.88 67.89
N ASN A 386 -44.16 35.44 67.43
CA ASN A 386 -43.75 34.05 67.56
C ASN A 386 -43.43 33.74 69.04
N ALA A 387 -43.83 32.57 69.51
CA ALA A 387 -43.71 32.19 70.93
C ALA A 387 -42.26 32.26 71.43
N ASN A 388 -41.27 32.07 70.64
CA ASN A 388 -39.86 32.12 71.03
C ASN A 388 -39.32 33.54 71.13
N THR A 389 -39.85 34.52 70.44
CA THR A 389 -39.40 35.92 70.42
C THR A 389 -40.31 36.84 71.20
N PHE A 390 -41.58 36.53 71.28
CA PHE A 390 -42.59 37.33 71.91
C PHE A 390 -42.71 37.11 73.45
N PHE A 391 -42.46 35.89 73.87
CA PHE A 391 -42.48 35.51 75.26
C PHE A 391 -41.10 35.11 75.76
N SER A 392 -40.74 35.53 76.89
CA SER A 392 -39.41 35.27 77.49
C SER A 392 -39.25 33.74 77.71
N ARG A 393 -38.16 33.17 77.18
CA ARG A 393 -37.70 31.82 77.55
C ARG A 393 -37.36 31.82 79.04
N GLY A 394 -38.07 31.14 79.86
CA GLY A 394 -37.71 30.98 81.28
C GLY A 394 -38.89 30.72 82.15
N HIS A 395 -40.06 31.03 81.71
CA HIS A 395 -41.23 30.77 82.51
C HIS A 395 -42.29 30.12 81.67
N GLY A 396 -42.29 28.83 81.62
CA GLY A 396 -43.28 28.02 80.83
C GLY A 396 -44.72 28.37 81.03
N ALA A 397 -45.05 29.06 82.13
CA ALA A 397 -46.41 29.58 82.39
C ALA A 397 -46.82 30.71 81.42
N PHE A 398 -45.92 31.43 80.76
CA PHE A 398 -46.28 32.58 79.91
C PHE A 398 -46.79 32.18 78.53
N ILE A 399 -46.33 31.08 77.98
CA ILE A 399 -46.78 30.60 76.68
C ILE A 399 -48.28 30.30 76.75
N ASN A 400 -48.78 29.85 77.90
CA ASN A 400 -50.18 29.42 78.06
C ASN A 400 -51.11 30.60 78.40
N HIS A 401 -50.60 31.78 78.73
CA HIS A 401 -51.44 32.93 79.12
C HIS A 401 -51.58 34.05 78.10
N GLY A 402 -51.01 33.93 76.89
CA GLY A 402 -51.19 34.84 75.82
C GLY A 402 -50.82 36.29 76.06
N ILE A 403 -49.80 36.61 76.91
CA ILE A 403 -49.38 37.99 77.24
C ILE A 403 -48.01 38.27 76.60
N CYS A 404 -47.85 39.31 75.75
CA CYS A 404 -46.56 39.65 75.18
C CYS A 404 -45.59 40.25 76.25
N ARG A 405 -44.29 40.16 75.91
CA ARG A 405 -43.18 40.61 76.82
C ARG A 405 -43.32 42.07 77.23
N ALA A 406 -43.76 42.95 76.36
CA ALA A 406 -43.97 44.35 76.61
C ALA A 406 -45.14 44.63 77.61
N CYS A 407 -46.23 43.89 77.48
CA CYS A 407 -47.34 43.95 78.36
C CYS A 407 -47.04 43.39 79.75
N TRP A 408 -46.27 42.25 79.76
CA TRP A 408 -45.80 41.66 80.99
C TRP A 408 -44.90 42.65 81.81
N GLY A 409 -43.98 43.25 81.11
CA GLY A 409 -43.07 44.26 81.72
C GLY A 409 -43.79 45.49 82.25
N ARG A 410 -44.99 45.78 81.76
CA ARG A 410 -45.88 46.87 82.25
C ARG A 410 -46.79 46.44 83.42
N GLY A 411 -46.59 45.22 83.92
CA GLY A 411 -47.31 44.79 85.11
C GLY A 411 -48.66 44.09 84.88
N HIS A 412 -49.00 43.80 83.57
CA HIS A 412 -50.19 43.03 83.28
C HIS A 412 -49.97 41.54 83.61
N LYS A 413 -50.47 41.15 84.80
CA LYS A 413 -50.33 39.79 85.30
C LYS A 413 -51.70 39.10 85.16
N TYR A 414 -51.73 37.87 84.61
CA TYR A 414 -52.84 36.96 84.57
C TYR A 414 -54.29 37.54 84.49
N ILE A 415 -54.96 37.22 83.37
CA ILE A 415 -56.41 37.15 83.41
C ILE A 415 -56.77 35.71 83.76
N ARG A 416 -57.39 35.47 84.86
CA ARG A 416 -58.08 34.19 85.14
C ARG A 416 -59.25 34.04 84.20
#